data_2ab6141509942cda1b20c12ea5af112f
#
_entry.id   2ab6141509942cda1b20c12ea5af112f
#
_cell.length_a   1.000
_cell.length_b   1.000
_cell.length_c   1.000
_cell.angle_alpha   90.00
_cell.angle_beta   90.00
_cell.angle_gamma   90.00
#
_symmetry.space_group_name_H-M   'P 1'
#
loop_
_entity.id
_entity.type
_entity.pdbx_description
1 polymer ?
#
loop_
_entity_poly.entity_id
_entity_poly.type
_entity_poly.pdbx_seq_one_letter_code
_entity_poly.pdbx_strand_id
1 'polypeptide(L)'
;ITRHFTDKTSLSLIASAFHTKEQETYDIQGQYWLTQTETSENLGVGTYFQHARNYLKANVASAKLLFQHKAQKHNIEGALTFKSERIKERSVEYEMRDSAGYNMPHTGTDLQMVYSMRANNKLNANRIEAYMQDTYRFASKGEHTHFTLNYGVRLSHWSFTKETILSPRLSLGIVPSFNRNVTLRFATGLYYQAPFFK
;
A
#
# COMPACT_ATOMS: atom_id res chain seq x y z
N ILE A 1 -12.15 -21.19 -4.14
CA ILE A 1 -12.40 -22.57 -4.55
C ILE A 1 -11.07 -23.30 -4.55
N THR A 2 -11.00 -24.43 -3.87
CA THR A 2 -9.80 -25.27 -3.81
C THR A 2 -10.14 -26.66 -4.36
N ARG A 3 -9.27 -27.18 -5.20
CA ARG A 3 -9.34 -28.55 -5.70
C ARG A 3 -8.09 -29.30 -5.25
N HIS A 4 -8.29 -30.42 -4.59
CA HIS A 4 -7.26 -31.40 -4.25
C HIS A 4 -7.17 -32.43 -5.38
N PHE A 5 -6.00 -32.54 -6.00
CA PHE A 5 -5.74 -33.60 -7.01
C PHE A 5 -5.25 -34.88 -6.34
N THR A 6 -4.50 -34.67 -5.23
CA THR A 6 -4.06 -35.75 -4.34
C THR A 6 -4.01 -35.18 -2.93
N ASP A 7 -3.78 -36.03 -1.91
CA ASP A 7 -3.57 -35.58 -0.51
C ASP A 7 -2.37 -34.60 -0.36
N LYS A 8 -1.50 -34.57 -1.36
CA LYS A 8 -0.28 -33.76 -1.36
C LYS A 8 -0.33 -32.58 -2.31
N THR A 9 -1.29 -32.53 -3.23
CA THR A 9 -1.32 -31.53 -4.29
C THR A 9 -2.66 -30.83 -4.34
N SER A 10 -2.65 -29.53 -4.27
CA SER A 10 -3.85 -28.71 -4.39
C SER A 10 -3.65 -27.49 -5.28
N LEU A 11 -4.73 -27.03 -5.88
CA LEU A 11 -4.82 -25.81 -6.64
C LEU A 11 -6.00 -24.99 -6.11
N SER A 12 -5.75 -23.73 -5.76
CA SER A 12 -6.77 -22.83 -5.26
C SER A 12 -6.94 -21.64 -6.19
N LEU A 13 -8.17 -21.31 -6.53
CA LEU A 13 -8.55 -20.08 -7.20
C LEU A 13 -9.20 -19.17 -6.16
N ILE A 14 -8.60 -17.98 -5.98
CA ILE A 14 -9.07 -16.94 -5.07
C ILE A 14 -9.39 -15.72 -5.91
N ALA A 15 -10.62 -15.23 -5.84
CA ALA A 15 -11.03 -14.01 -6.51
C ALA A 15 -11.56 -13.01 -5.48
N SER A 16 -11.26 -11.74 -5.68
CA SER A 16 -11.77 -10.65 -4.85
C SER A 16 -12.10 -9.45 -5.71
N ALA A 17 -13.11 -8.70 -5.29
CA ALA A 17 -13.45 -7.42 -5.87
C ALA A 17 -13.73 -6.43 -4.74
N PHE A 18 -13.21 -5.22 -4.90
CA PHE A 18 -13.38 -4.12 -3.96
C PHE A 18 -13.88 -2.91 -4.72
N HIS A 19 -14.86 -2.24 -4.17
CA HIS A 19 -15.37 -0.98 -4.68
C HIS A 19 -15.50 -0.01 -3.52
N THR A 20 -14.92 1.18 -3.65
CA THR A 20 -15.15 2.29 -2.74
C THR A 20 -15.53 3.54 -3.49
N LYS A 21 -16.34 4.34 -2.82
CA LYS A 21 -16.68 5.70 -3.24
C LYS A 21 -16.60 6.57 -2.00
N GLU A 22 -15.68 7.50 -2.02
CA GLU A 22 -15.44 8.44 -0.94
C GLU A 22 -15.79 9.85 -1.43
N GLN A 23 -16.36 10.63 -0.55
CA GLN A 23 -16.74 12.01 -0.82
C GLN A 23 -16.44 12.84 0.41
N GLU A 24 -15.72 13.91 0.21
CA GLU A 24 -15.49 14.93 1.19
C GLU A 24 -15.95 16.28 0.61
N THR A 25 -16.99 16.84 1.21
CA THR A 25 -17.57 18.08 0.72
C THR A 25 -17.89 18.98 1.90
N TYR A 26 -17.35 20.18 1.88
CA TYR A 26 -17.67 21.18 2.89
C TYR A 26 -17.55 22.59 2.34
N ASP A 27 -18.27 23.49 2.98
CA ASP A 27 -18.14 24.93 2.90
C ASP A 27 -18.06 25.44 4.34
N ILE A 28 -16.91 25.99 4.71
CA ILE A 28 -16.64 26.47 6.05
C ILE A 28 -16.33 27.94 5.97
N GLN A 29 -17.12 28.75 6.68
CA GLN A 29 -16.84 30.15 6.90
C GLN A 29 -16.56 30.37 8.39
N GLY A 30 -15.53 31.11 8.68
CA GLY A 30 -15.14 31.43 10.04
C GLY A 30 -14.51 32.82 10.15
N GLN A 31 -14.40 33.28 11.38
CA GLN A 31 -13.70 34.50 11.71
C GLN A 31 -12.50 34.16 12.59
N TYR A 32 -11.46 34.97 12.50
CA TYR A 32 -10.29 34.89 13.37
C TYR A 32 -9.95 36.29 13.90
N TRP A 33 -9.42 36.31 15.11
CA TRP A 33 -8.99 37.55 15.75
C TRP A 33 -7.48 37.61 15.81
N LEU A 34 -6.92 38.73 15.43
CA LEU A 34 -5.50 39.02 15.63
C LEU A 34 -5.37 39.79 16.97
N THR A 35 -4.63 39.21 17.89
CA THR A 35 -4.40 39.77 19.22
C THR A 35 -2.92 39.99 19.43
N GLN A 36 -2.54 41.14 19.96
CA GLN A 36 -1.18 41.42 20.37
C GLN A 36 -0.82 40.59 21.61
N THR A 37 0.27 39.83 21.54
CA THR A 37 0.61 38.85 22.58
C THR A 37 0.95 39.51 23.91
N GLU A 38 1.52 40.74 23.91
CA GLU A 38 1.97 41.42 25.11
C GLU A 38 0.85 42.19 25.82
N THR A 39 -0.06 42.79 25.08
CA THR A 39 -1.11 43.65 25.63
C THR A 39 -2.48 43.00 25.64
N SER A 40 -2.66 41.88 24.94
CA SER A 40 -3.94 41.22 24.71
C SER A 40 -4.96 42.10 23.97
N GLU A 41 -4.49 43.15 23.32
CA GLU A 41 -5.36 44.03 22.53
C GLU A 41 -5.74 43.37 21.23
N ASN A 42 -7.02 43.49 20.84
CA ASN A 42 -7.51 43.03 19.57
C ASN A 42 -7.05 43.99 18.46
N LEU A 43 -6.22 43.49 17.56
CA LEU A 43 -5.66 44.24 16.44
C LEU A 43 -6.55 44.25 15.22
N GLY A 44 -7.42 43.24 15.07
CA GLY A 44 -8.31 43.12 13.93
C GLY A 44 -9.06 41.80 13.88
N VAL A 45 -10.09 41.75 13.05
CA VAL A 45 -10.90 40.58 12.80
C VAL A 45 -10.81 40.25 11.30
N GLY A 46 -10.42 39.05 10.99
CA GLY A 46 -10.42 38.55 9.62
C GLY A 46 -11.46 37.45 9.41
N THR A 47 -11.78 37.23 8.17
CA THR A 47 -12.70 36.16 7.74
C THR A 47 -11.96 35.20 6.84
N TYR A 48 -12.27 33.92 6.94
CA TYR A 48 -11.86 32.90 6.00
C TYR A 48 -13.03 32.12 5.48
N PHE A 49 -12.87 31.61 4.26
CA PHE A 49 -13.82 30.71 3.64
C PHE A 49 -13.06 29.55 2.99
N GLN A 50 -13.44 28.33 3.35
CA GLN A 50 -12.85 27.11 2.80
C GLN A 50 -13.93 26.33 2.05
N HIS A 51 -13.58 25.89 0.87
CA HIS A 51 -14.42 25.08 0.00
C HIS A 51 -13.70 23.80 -0.41
N ALA A 52 -14.35 22.66 -0.25
CA ALA A 52 -13.87 21.40 -0.77
C ALA A 52 -14.97 20.59 -1.44
N ARG A 53 -14.64 19.97 -2.57
CA ARG A 53 -15.48 19.04 -3.33
C ARG A 53 -14.59 17.94 -3.85
N ASN A 54 -14.30 16.96 -2.98
CA ASN A 54 -13.39 15.86 -3.24
C ASN A 54 -14.16 14.57 -3.43
N TYR A 55 -13.88 13.87 -4.48
CA TYR A 55 -14.52 12.61 -4.85
C TYR A 55 -13.45 11.60 -5.24
N LEU A 56 -13.45 10.46 -4.58
CA LEU A 56 -12.64 9.31 -4.92
C LEU A 56 -13.54 8.12 -5.26
N LYS A 57 -13.24 7.45 -6.35
CA LYS A 57 -13.88 6.20 -6.73
C LYS A 57 -12.80 5.20 -7.10
N ALA A 58 -12.73 4.10 -6.36
CA ALA A 58 -11.79 3.04 -6.65
C ALA A 58 -12.52 1.71 -6.88
N ASN A 59 -12.11 1.00 -7.93
CA ASN A 59 -12.52 -0.36 -8.24
C ASN A 59 -11.26 -1.18 -8.38
N VAL A 60 -11.16 -2.22 -7.58
CA VAL A 60 -10.03 -3.14 -7.61
C VAL A 60 -10.58 -4.55 -7.70
N ALA A 61 -10.13 -5.29 -8.70
CA ALA A 61 -10.45 -6.70 -8.86
C ALA A 61 -9.17 -7.51 -8.91
N SER A 62 -9.13 -8.64 -8.25
CA SER A 62 -7.99 -9.55 -8.31
C SER A 62 -8.41 -11.01 -8.43
N ALA A 63 -7.58 -11.77 -9.12
CA ALA A 63 -7.67 -13.22 -9.19
C ALA A 63 -6.30 -13.82 -8.91
N LYS A 64 -6.24 -14.80 -8.03
CA LYS A 64 -5.01 -15.52 -7.66
C LYS A 64 -5.22 -17.01 -7.85
N LEU A 65 -4.31 -17.64 -8.58
CA LEU A 65 -4.17 -19.06 -8.69
C LEU A 65 -3.00 -19.50 -7.80
N LEU A 66 -3.28 -20.34 -6.81
CA LEU A 66 -2.30 -20.82 -5.84
C LEU A 66 -2.13 -22.33 -6.00
N PHE A 67 -0.92 -22.76 -6.29
CA PHE A 67 -0.51 -24.15 -6.36
C PHE A 67 0.28 -24.53 -5.11
N GLN A 68 -0.01 -25.68 -4.52
CA GLN A 68 0.73 -26.25 -3.39
C GLN A 68 0.99 -27.74 -3.63
N HIS A 69 2.23 -28.15 -3.36
CA HIS A 69 2.63 -29.55 -3.42
C HIS A 69 3.53 -29.92 -2.24
N LYS A 70 3.14 -30.95 -1.49
CA LYS A 70 3.87 -31.47 -0.33
C LYS A 70 4.50 -32.80 -0.67
N ALA A 71 5.81 -32.86 -0.75
CA ALA A 71 6.60 -34.09 -0.81
C ALA A 71 7.23 -34.40 0.56
N GLN A 72 7.96 -35.51 0.70
CA GLN A 72 8.55 -35.88 1.99
C GLN A 72 9.45 -34.81 2.59
N LYS A 73 10.32 -34.23 1.76
CA LYS A 73 11.30 -33.22 2.17
C LYS A 73 11.02 -31.82 1.62
N HIS A 74 10.13 -31.70 0.65
CA HIS A 74 9.84 -30.47 -0.06
C HIS A 74 8.41 -30.00 0.20
N ASN A 75 8.24 -28.70 0.35
CA ASN A 75 6.93 -28.05 0.36
C ASN A 75 6.98 -26.91 -0.66
N ILE A 76 6.52 -27.23 -1.87
CA ILE A 76 6.55 -26.32 -3.02
C ILE A 76 5.24 -25.51 -3.03
N GLU A 77 5.36 -24.20 -3.14
CA GLU A 77 4.24 -23.29 -3.30
C GLU A 77 4.53 -22.31 -4.44
N GLY A 78 3.54 -22.10 -5.29
CA GLY A 78 3.60 -21.12 -6.35
C GLY A 78 2.27 -20.44 -6.56
N ALA A 79 2.29 -19.16 -6.93
CA ALA A 79 1.08 -18.45 -7.28
C ALA A 79 1.27 -17.51 -8.46
N LEU A 80 0.16 -17.34 -9.20
CA LEU A 80 -0.01 -16.31 -10.21
C LEU A 80 -1.17 -15.42 -9.78
N THR A 81 -0.93 -14.11 -9.69
CA THR A 81 -1.94 -13.12 -9.32
C THR A 81 -2.08 -12.09 -10.43
N PHE A 82 -3.31 -11.85 -10.83
CA PHE A 82 -3.69 -10.72 -11.67
C PHE A 82 -4.52 -9.74 -10.86
N LYS A 83 -4.20 -8.45 -10.92
CA LYS A 83 -4.92 -7.37 -10.24
C LYS A 83 -5.20 -6.24 -11.22
N SER A 84 -6.44 -5.80 -11.30
CA SER A 84 -6.87 -4.62 -12.08
C SER A 84 -7.29 -3.51 -11.13
N GLU A 85 -6.71 -2.32 -11.32
CA GLU A 85 -6.91 -1.14 -10.49
C GLU A 85 -7.47 -0.01 -11.37
N ARG A 86 -8.64 0.50 -11.01
CA ARG A 86 -9.28 1.64 -11.67
C ARG A 86 -9.65 2.66 -10.63
N ILE A 87 -8.90 3.75 -10.59
CA ILE A 87 -9.08 4.83 -9.62
C ILE A 87 -9.42 6.10 -10.39
N LYS A 88 -10.43 6.81 -9.92
CA LYS A 88 -10.80 8.15 -10.41
C LYS A 88 -10.86 9.06 -9.20
N GLU A 89 -10.13 10.13 -9.28
CA GLU A 89 -10.10 11.18 -8.28
C GLU A 89 -10.45 12.51 -8.94
N ARG A 90 -11.30 13.26 -8.29
CA ARG A 90 -11.59 14.65 -8.64
C ARG A 90 -11.57 15.46 -7.37
N SER A 91 -10.70 16.45 -7.31
CA SER A 91 -10.59 17.36 -6.18
C SER A 91 -10.71 18.79 -6.65
N VAL A 92 -11.52 19.56 -5.94
CA VAL A 92 -11.63 21.00 -6.10
C VAL A 92 -11.63 21.59 -4.71
N GLU A 93 -10.57 22.29 -4.38
CA GLU A 93 -10.41 22.96 -3.10
C GLU A 93 -9.96 24.40 -3.33
N TYR A 94 -10.47 25.30 -2.53
CA TYR A 94 -9.94 26.66 -2.44
C TYR A 94 -10.19 27.26 -1.06
N GLU A 95 -9.32 28.16 -0.71
CA GLU A 95 -9.44 28.97 0.50
C GLU A 95 -9.37 30.44 0.11
N MET A 96 -10.29 31.19 0.63
CA MET A 96 -10.32 32.65 0.54
C MET A 96 -10.14 33.21 1.95
N ARG A 97 -9.37 34.28 2.06
CA ARG A 97 -9.06 34.92 3.34
C ARG A 97 -9.03 36.43 3.18
N ASP A 98 -9.59 37.10 4.15
CA ASP A 98 -9.33 38.51 4.41
C ASP A 98 -8.11 38.62 5.35
N SER A 99 -7.20 39.49 5.04
CA SER A 99 -5.95 39.67 5.80
C SER A 99 -6.11 40.40 7.13
N ALA A 100 -7.29 40.86 7.47
CA ALA A 100 -7.52 41.78 8.59
C ALA A 100 -6.54 43.01 8.59
N GLY A 101 -5.96 43.32 7.43
CA GLY A 101 -5.02 44.44 7.24
C GLY A 101 -3.56 44.18 7.64
N TYR A 102 -3.21 42.96 8.09
CA TYR A 102 -1.88 42.73 8.68
C TYR A 102 -0.94 41.83 7.90
N ASN A 103 -1.44 40.83 7.18
CA ASN A 103 -0.59 39.78 6.66
C ASN A 103 -0.32 39.81 5.14
N MET A 104 -0.98 40.70 4.44
CA MET A 104 -0.87 40.84 2.98
C MET A 104 -1.15 42.30 2.61
N PRO A 105 -0.82 42.75 1.40
CA PRO A 105 -1.33 44.02 0.92
C PRO A 105 -2.85 44.00 1.09
N HIS A 106 -3.34 44.76 2.03
CA HIS A 106 -4.77 44.91 2.31
C HIS A 106 -5.40 45.68 1.16
N THR A 107 -6.23 45.03 0.39
CA THR A 107 -6.86 45.62 -0.81
C THR A 107 -8.32 45.98 -0.61
N GLY A 108 -8.81 46.01 0.63
CA GLY A 108 -10.20 46.30 0.98
C GLY A 108 -10.84 45.23 1.83
N THR A 109 -12.16 45.16 1.82
CA THR A 109 -12.97 44.21 2.61
C THR A 109 -13.22 42.88 1.90
N ASP A 110 -12.66 42.70 0.70
CA ASP A 110 -12.93 41.52 -0.12
C ASP A 110 -12.05 40.34 0.28
N LEU A 111 -12.64 39.16 0.36
CA LEU A 111 -11.92 37.90 0.52
C LEU A 111 -11.07 37.61 -0.71
N GLN A 112 -9.78 37.35 -0.50
CA GLN A 112 -8.85 36.98 -1.54
C GLN A 112 -8.55 35.49 -1.54
N MET A 113 -8.42 34.92 -2.72
CA MET A 113 -8.03 33.52 -2.85
C MET A 113 -6.57 33.34 -2.50
N VAL A 114 -6.31 32.65 -1.39
CA VAL A 114 -4.96 32.35 -0.88
C VAL A 114 -4.50 30.94 -1.22
N TYR A 115 -5.43 30.06 -1.54
CA TYR A 115 -5.16 28.68 -1.94
C TYR A 115 -6.20 28.22 -2.96
N SER A 116 -5.74 27.47 -3.96
CA SER A 116 -6.62 26.77 -4.89
C SER A 116 -5.93 25.51 -5.40
N MET A 117 -6.66 24.41 -5.37
CA MET A 117 -6.24 23.13 -5.94
C MET A 117 -7.36 22.58 -6.83
N ARG A 118 -6.99 22.10 -8.00
CA ARG A 118 -7.86 21.31 -8.86
C ARG A 118 -7.12 20.09 -9.38
N ALA A 119 -7.68 18.92 -9.14
CA ALA A 119 -7.16 17.66 -9.65
C ALA A 119 -8.28 16.86 -10.32
N ASN A 120 -7.94 16.14 -11.38
CA ASN A 120 -8.81 15.18 -12.04
C ASN A 120 -7.95 14.05 -12.56
N ASN A 121 -7.69 13.09 -11.69
CA ASN A 121 -6.80 11.99 -11.93
C ASN A 121 -7.56 10.72 -12.29
N LYS A 122 -7.03 9.99 -13.25
CA LYS A 122 -7.54 8.67 -13.62
C LYS A 122 -6.38 7.70 -13.70
N LEU A 123 -6.46 6.66 -12.91
CA LEU A 123 -5.55 5.53 -12.98
C LEU A 123 -6.30 4.32 -13.53
N ASN A 124 -5.73 3.71 -14.57
CA ASN A 124 -6.10 2.38 -15.03
C ASN A 124 -4.80 1.58 -15.11
N ALA A 125 -4.63 0.65 -14.21
CA ALA A 125 -3.41 -0.13 -14.13
C ALA A 125 -3.73 -1.61 -13.89
N ASN A 126 -2.87 -2.47 -14.42
CA ASN A 126 -2.90 -3.90 -14.17
C ASN A 126 -1.58 -4.32 -13.55
N ARG A 127 -1.66 -5.24 -12.61
CA ARG A 127 -0.50 -5.84 -11.97
C ARG A 127 -0.54 -7.35 -12.15
N ILE A 128 0.56 -7.91 -12.57
CA ILE A 128 0.77 -9.35 -12.68
C ILE A 128 1.89 -9.71 -11.73
N GLU A 129 1.64 -10.65 -10.84
CA GLU A 129 2.63 -11.16 -9.91
C GLU A 129 2.67 -12.67 -9.99
N ALA A 130 3.87 -13.22 -10.06
CA ALA A 130 4.11 -14.64 -9.99
C ALA A 130 5.16 -14.91 -8.91
N TYR A 131 5.01 -15.96 -8.13
CA TYR A 131 6.06 -16.44 -7.27
C TYR A 131 6.10 -17.96 -7.24
N MET A 132 7.29 -18.47 -6.94
CA MET A 132 7.52 -19.86 -6.63
C MET A 132 8.53 -19.97 -5.49
N GLN A 133 8.22 -20.81 -4.53
CA GLN A 133 9.11 -21.07 -3.39
C GLN A 133 9.09 -22.54 -3.03
N ASP A 134 10.19 -23.02 -2.47
CA ASP A 134 10.29 -24.35 -1.87
C ASP A 134 10.85 -24.25 -0.45
N THR A 135 10.29 -25.07 0.41
CA THR A 135 10.82 -25.34 1.75
C THR A 135 11.38 -26.74 1.76
N TYR A 136 12.70 -26.86 1.71
CA TYR A 136 13.41 -28.12 1.76
C TYR A 136 13.87 -28.42 3.18
N ARG A 137 13.45 -29.58 3.71
CA ARG A 137 13.83 -30.03 5.07
C ARG A 137 14.71 -31.25 4.96
N PHE A 138 15.87 -31.21 5.64
CA PHE A 138 16.83 -32.31 5.71
C PHE A 138 17.51 -32.34 7.07
N ALA A 139 18.13 -33.47 7.39
CA ALA A 139 18.88 -33.65 8.62
C ALA A 139 20.30 -34.11 8.32
N SER A 140 21.21 -33.90 9.28
CA SER A 140 22.58 -34.45 9.23
C SER A 140 22.55 -35.98 9.36
N LYS A 141 23.69 -36.63 8.99
CA LYS A 141 23.84 -38.06 9.28
C LYS A 141 23.60 -38.32 10.77
N GLY A 142 22.72 -39.29 11.06
CA GLY A 142 22.28 -39.59 12.41
C GLY A 142 21.11 -38.75 12.94
N GLU A 143 20.48 -37.92 12.09
CA GLU A 143 19.28 -37.13 12.38
C GLU A 143 19.36 -36.17 13.57
N HIS A 144 20.57 -35.77 13.95
CA HIS A 144 20.77 -34.95 15.15
C HIS A 144 20.59 -33.45 14.93
N THR A 145 20.98 -32.93 13.75
CA THR A 145 20.81 -31.51 13.39
C THR A 145 19.82 -31.39 12.24
N HIS A 146 18.80 -30.58 12.42
CA HIS A 146 17.75 -30.37 11.42
C HIS A 146 17.98 -29.05 10.69
N PHE A 147 17.84 -29.07 9.37
CA PHE A 147 17.98 -27.93 8.49
C PHE A 147 16.66 -27.66 7.76
N THR A 148 16.30 -26.41 7.67
CA THR A 148 15.17 -25.94 6.86
C THR A 148 15.67 -24.86 5.91
N LEU A 149 15.73 -25.17 4.62
CA LEU A 149 16.11 -24.24 3.57
C LEU A 149 14.85 -23.75 2.86
N ASN A 150 14.61 -22.44 2.89
CA ASN A 150 13.55 -21.83 2.09
C ASN A 150 14.22 -21.02 1.00
N TYR A 151 13.82 -21.23 -0.23
CA TYR A 151 14.29 -20.47 -1.38
C TYR A 151 13.14 -20.23 -2.34
N GLY A 152 13.19 -19.10 -3.00
CA GLY A 152 12.13 -18.73 -3.92
C GLY A 152 12.42 -17.46 -4.68
N VAL A 153 11.55 -17.18 -5.62
CA VAL A 153 11.62 -16.01 -6.48
C VAL A 153 10.22 -15.44 -6.66
N ARG A 154 10.13 -14.12 -6.70
CA ARG A 154 8.92 -13.39 -7.04
C ARG A 154 9.20 -12.48 -8.22
N LEU A 155 8.31 -12.50 -9.19
CA LEU A 155 8.24 -11.59 -10.32
C LEU A 155 7.00 -10.70 -10.15
N SER A 156 7.15 -9.39 -10.35
CA SER A 156 6.05 -8.43 -10.33
C SER A 156 6.18 -7.50 -11.52
N HIS A 157 5.11 -7.37 -12.29
CA HIS A 157 5.00 -6.41 -13.38
C HIS A 157 3.82 -5.47 -13.14
N TRP A 158 4.05 -4.17 -13.24
CA TRP A 158 3.01 -3.15 -13.10
C TRP A 158 2.90 -2.30 -14.35
N SER A 159 1.72 -2.31 -14.97
CA SER A 159 1.51 -1.66 -16.27
C SER A 159 1.60 -0.13 -16.22
N PHE A 160 1.43 0.49 -15.04
CA PHE A 160 1.52 1.94 -14.87
C PHE A 160 2.95 2.45 -15.01
N THR A 161 3.89 1.85 -14.28
CA THR A 161 5.32 2.21 -14.36
C THR A 161 6.03 1.46 -15.49
N LYS A 162 5.41 0.40 -16.04
CA LYS A 162 6.01 -0.55 -17.00
C LYS A 162 7.24 -1.28 -16.44
N GLU A 163 7.37 -1.30 -15.13
CA GLU A 163 8.48 -1.95 -14.45
C GLU A 163 8.20 -3.42 -14.22
N THR A 164 9.26 -4.21 -14.36
CA THR A 164 9.29 -5.63 -14.01
C THR A 164 10.36 -5.86 -12.97
N ILE A 165 9.99 -6.41 -11.83
CA ILE A 165 10.85 -6.57 -10.68
C ILE A 165 10.97 -8.03 -10.34
N LEU A 166 12.21 -8.49 -10.18
CA LEU A 166 12.57 -9.83 -9.74
C LEU A 166 13.11 -9.77 -8.31
N SER A 167 12.53 -10.56 -7.41
CA SER A 167 12.88 -10.57 -5.99
C SER A 167 13.21 -11.99 -5.52
N PRO A 168 14.48 -12.44 -5.65
CA PRO A 168 14.93 -13.71 -5.09
C PRO A 168 15.04 -13.62 -3.57
N ARG A 169 14.78 -14.73 -2.87
CA ARG A 169 14.83 -14.86 -1.42
C ARG A 169 15.42 -16.21 -1.03
N LEU A 170 16.21 -16.21 0.03
CA LEU A 170 16.83 -17.39 0.58
C LEU A 170 16.82 -17.29 2.11
N SER A 171 16.44 -18.34 2.80
CA SER A 171 16.64 -18.43 4.24
C SER A 171 17.01 -19.86 4.68
N LEU A 172 17.88 -19.95 5.68
CA LEU A 172 18.35 -21.20 6.27
C LEU A 172 18.03 -21.17 7.76
N GLY A 173 17.29 -22.16 8.21
CA GLY A 173 17.04 -22.46 9.64
C GLY A 173 17.84 -23.68 10.04
N ILE A 174 18.48 -23.63 11.20
CA ILE A 174 19.28 -24.72 11.77
C ILE A 174 18.83 -24.96 13.21
N VAL A 175 18.42 -26.18 13.51
CA VAL A 175 18.17 -26.65 14.87
C VAL A 175 19.31 -27.60 15.23
N PRO A 176 20.29 -27.16 16.07
CA PRO A 176 21.50 -27.92 16.32
C PRO A 176 21.21 -29.14 17.23
N SER A 177 22.05 -30.15 17.13
CA SER A 177 21.92 -31.39 17.91
C SER A 177 22.10 -31.22 19.41
N PHE A 178 22.91 -30.24 19.83
CA PHE A 178 23.22 -30.01 21.25
C PHE A 178 22.08 -29.37 22.05
N ASN A 179 21.16 -28.65 21.37
CA ASN A 179 19.99 -28.06 22.03
C ASN A 179 18.84 -27.83 21.03
N ARG A 180 17.79 -28.62 21.15
CA ARG A 180 16.59 -28.52 20.26
C ARG A 180 15.73 -27.29 20.53
N ASN A 181 15.94 -26.57 21.62
CA ASN A 181 15.23 -25.31 21.93
C ASN A 181 15.89 -24.11 21.28
N VAL A 182 17.07 -24.29 20.66
CA VAL A 182 17.79 -23.25 19.94
C VAL A 182 17.52 -23.38 18.44
N THR A 183 17.16 -22.28 17.78
CA THR A 183 17.05 -22.21 16.34
C THR A 183 17.87 -21.02 15.83
N LEU A 184 18.83 -21.29 14.99
CA LEU A 184 19.60 -20.28 14.26
C LEU A 184 18.92 -20.02 12.93
N ARG A 185 18.76 -18.75 12.54
CA ARG A 185 18.14 -18.38 11.26
C ARG A 185 19.00 -17.34 10.54
N PHE A 186 19.22 -17.60 9.27
CA PHE A 186 19.90 -16.69 8.34
C PHE A 186 18.95 -16.43 7.17
N ALA A 187 18.80 -15.17 6.76
CA ALA A 187 17.96 -14.82 5.65
C ALA A 187 18.61 -13.71 4.81
N THR A 188 18.48 -13.84 3.50
CA THR A 188 18.92 -12.83 2.53
C THR A 188 17.94 -12.77 1.37
N GLY A 189 17.89 -11.63 0.67
CA GLY A 189 17.04 -11.48 -0.50
C GLY A 189 16.98 -10.04 -0.98
N LEU A 190 16.44 -9.88 -2.18
CA LEU A 190 16.10 -8.58 -2.73
C LEU A 190 14.63 -8.29 -2.41
N TYR A 191 14.41 -7.20 -1.67
CA TYR A 191 13.07 -6.76 -1.27
C TYR A 191 12.76 -5.46 -2.00
N TYR A 192 11.68 -5.48 -2.73
CA TYR A 192 11.18 -4.31 -3.44
C TYR A 192 9.68 -4.17 -3.21
N GLN A 193 9.25 -2.94 -3.01
CA GLN A 193 7.84 -2.59 -2.91
C GLN A 193 7.53 -1.51 -3.96
N ALA A 194 6.61 -1.81 -4.86
CA ALA A 194 6.12 -0.81 -5.80
C ALA A 194 5.38 0.31 -5.04
N PRO A 195 5.41 1.55 -5.55
CA PRO A 195 4.61 2.63 -4.99
C PRO A 195 3.13 2.23 -4.89
N PHE A 196 2.48 2.70 -3.85
CA PHE A 196 1.03 2.58 -3.71
C PHE A 196 0.43 3.99 -3.69
N PHE A 197 -0.78 4.09 -4.18
CA PHE A 197 -1.52 5.36 -4.13
C PHE A 197 -2.00 5.59 -2.71
N LYS A 198 -1.75 6.80 -2.25
CA LYS A 198 -2.20 7.29 -0.94
C LYS A 198 -3.32 8.27 -1.17
#